data_ff6caee901c57a56ec29dabeff0b7941
#
_entry.id   ff6caee901c57a56ec29dabeff0b7941
#
_cell.length_a   1.000
_cell.length_b   1.000
_cell.length_c   1.000
_cell.angle_alpha   90.00
_cell.angle_beta   90.00
_cell.angle_gamma   90.00
#
_symmetry.space_group_name_H-M   'P 1'
#
loop_
_entity.id
_entity.type
_entity.pdbx_description
1 polymer ?
#
loop_
_entity_poly.entity_id
_entity_poly.type
_entity_poly.pdbx_seq_one_letter_code
_entity_poly.pdbx_strand_id
1 'polypeptide(L)'
;MNRFSTFLAIVLMTFVGTSSAKTVSLLNVSYDPTRELYRDINAAFAKEWKTSTGDDVDIRMSHGGSGKQARAVIDGLEADVVTLALAADIDAIADKGKLLPAKWQKRLPNNSAPYTSTIVLLVRKGNPKNIHDWSDLVRPGISVITPNPKTSGGARWNYLVAWVYASKRYNGDGAKVLDFMKKLYANVPVLDTGARGSTTTLEERGIGDVL
;
A
#
# COMPACT_ATOMS: atom_id res chain seq x y z
N MET A 1 78.25 44.88 3.49
CA MET A 1 77.39 44.26 2.41
C MET A 1 76.56 43.21 3.06
N ASN A 2 75.30 43.59 3.54
CA ASN A 2 74.38 42.71 4.24
C ASN A 2 73.32 42.26 3.25
N ARG A 3 73.19 40.97 3.05
CA ARG A 3 72.09 40.37 2.29
C ARG A 3 71.04 39.88 3.27
N PHE A 4 69.91 40.59 3.36
CA PHE A 4 68.70 40.13 4.05
C PHE A 4 67.95 39.19 3.11
N SER A 5 67.86 37.92 3.47
CA SER A 5 66.95 36.92 2.83
C SER A 5 65.63 36.96 3.52
N THR A 6 64.62 37.46 2.82
CA THR A 6 63.21 37.47 3.30
C THR A 6 62.60 36.14 2.93
N PHE A 7 62.31 35.30 3.93
CA PHE A 7 61.50 34.09 3.76
C PHE A 7 60.01 34.48 3.76
N LEU A 8 59.36 34.37 2.61
CA LEU A 8 57.95 34.55 2.47
C LEU A 8 57.26 33.20 2.78
N ALA A 9 56.67 33.03 3.99
CA ALA A 9 55.89 31.86 4.35
C ALA A 9 54.49 31.99 3.76
N ILE A 10 54.18 31.21 2.72
CA ILE A 10 52.81 31.08 2.18
C ILE A 10 52.02 30.14 3.10
N VAL A 11 51.14 30.70 3.92
CA VAL A 11 50.16 29.92 4.69
C VAL A 11 49.03 29.52 3.76
N LEU A 12 48.99 28.24 3.35
CA LEU A 12 47.91 27.65 2.59
C LEU A 12 46.74 27.39 3.59
N MET A 13 45.81 28.32 3.69
CA MET A 13 44.54 28.06 4.41
C MET A 13 43.71 27.12 3.58
N THR A 14 43.69 25.82 3.94
CA THR A 14 42.73 24.87 3.45
C THR A 14 41.37 25.20 4.08
N PHE A 15 40.47 25.80 3.31
CA PHE A 15 39.07 25.91 3.65
C PHE A 15 38.46 24.50 3.65
N VAL A 16 38.42 23.86 4.81
CA VAL A 16 37.59 22.67 5.02
C VAL A 16 36.16 23.18 5.08
N GLY A 17 35.47 23.17 3.95
CA GLY A 17 34.05 23.45 3.90
C GLY A 17 33.32 22.40 4.75
N THR A 18 32.84 22.78 5.91
CA THR A 18 31.91 21.95 6.70
C THR A 18 30.61 21.81 5.89
N SER A 19 30.50 20.70 5.14
CA SER A 19 29.22 20.30 4.56
C SER A 19 28.25 20.06 5.72
N SER A 20 27.35 21.00 5.95
CA SER A 20 26.27 20.79 6.92
C SER A 20 25.34 19.70 6.38
N ALA A 21 25.17 18.60 7.13
CA ALA A 21 24.21 17.56 6.79
C ALA A 21 22.83 18.16 6.59
N LYS A 22 22.20 17.89 5.45
CA LYS A 22 20.86 18.38 5.11
C LYS A 22 19.83 17.32 5.50
N THR A 23 18.71 17.75 6.04
CA THR A 23 17.58 16.85 6.27
C THR A 23 16.56 17.02 5.15
N VAL A 24 16.24 15.91 4.47
CA VAL A 24 15.18 15.84 3.45
C VAL A 24 13.96 15.20 4.08
N SER A 25 12.78 15.81 3.92
CA SER A 25 11.51 15.22 4.40
C SER A 25 10.75 14.61 3.22
N LEU A 26 10.31 13.36 3.37
CA LEU A 26 9.49 12.63 2.39
C LEU A 26 8.18 12.16 3.03
N LEU A 27 7.13 12.06 2.21
CA LEU A 27 5.87 11.42 2.60
C LEU A 27 5.66 10.15 1.76
N ASN A 28 5.67 8.99 2.43
CA ASN A 28 5.35 7.70 1.84
C ASN A 28 3.87 7.35 2.11
N VAL A 29 3.07 7.32 1.06
CA VAL A 29 1.65 6.97 1.10
C VAL A 29 1.49 5.53 0.64
N SER A 30 0.86 4.68 1.47
CA SER A 30 0.62 3.29 1.09
C SER A 30 -0.74 2.77 1.59
N TYR A 31 -1.16 1.58 1.13
CA TYR A 31 -2.40 0.97 1.60
C TYR A 31 -2.18 0.11 2.85
N ASP A 32 -3.27 -0.12 3.61
CA ASP A 32 -3.23 -0.64 4.99
C ASP A 32 -2.33 -1.85 5.26
N PRO A 33 -2.32 -2.93 4.45
CA PRO A 33 -1.56 -4.14 4.78
C PRO A 33 -0.03 -3.95 4.75
N THR A 34 0.44 -2.85 4.17
CA THR A 34 1.87 -2.61 3.96
C THR A 34 2.50 -1.68 4.99
N ARG A 35 1.78 -1.32 6.03
CA ARG A 35 2.24 -0.41 7.09
C ARG A 35 3.55 -0.86 7.73
N GLU A 36 3.60 -2.10 8.19
CA GLU A 36 4.77 -2.68 8.85
C GLU A 36 5.94 -2.82 7.88
N LEU A 37 5.67 -3.30 6.66
CA LEU A 37 6.67 -3.41 5.60
C LEU A 37 7.35 -2.07 5.31
N TYR A 38 6.57 -1.00 5.11
CA TYR A 38 7.14 0.32 4.82
C TYR A 38 7.82 0.97 6.01
N ARG A 39 7.40 0.70 7.23
CA ARG A 39 8.16 1.12 8.41
C ARG A 39 9.59 0.56 8.35
N ASP A 40 9.73 -0.72 8.05
CA ASP A 40 11.02 -1.39 8.03
C ASP A 40 11.86 -0.97 6.80
N ILE A 41 11.24 -0.84 5.62
CA ILE A 41 11.89 -0.33 4.40
C ILE A 41 12.37 1.12 4.60
N ASN A 42 11.54 1.99 5.14
CA ASN A 42 11.88 3.40 5.35
C ASN A 42 13.05 3.55 6.34
N ALA A 43 13.08 2.75 7.41
CA ALA A 43 14.19 2.74 8.36
C ALA A 43 15.51 2.27 7.71
N ALA A 44 15.46 1.20 6.91
CA ALA A 44 16.61 0.70 6.17
C ALA A 44 17.11 1.73 5.15
N PHE A 45 16.21 2.33 4.39
CA PHE A 45 16.53 3.36 3.41
C PHE A 45 17.16 4.60 4.07
N ALA A 46 16.60 5.08 5.18
CA ALA A 46 17.15 6.24 5.87
C ALA A 46 18.60 5.99 6.35
N LYS A 47 18.86 4.79 6.84
CA LYS A 47 20.23 4.38 7.25
C LYS A 47 21.19 4.34 6.05
N GLU A 48 20.77 3.75 4.93
CA GLU A 48 21.57 3.65 3.72
C GLU A 48 21.83 5.03 3.11
N TRP A 49 20.81 5.88 3.05
CA TRP A 49 20.92 7.26 2.59
C TRP A 49 21.93 8.05 3.39
N LYS A 50 21.85 7.99 4.72
CA LYS A 50 22.82 8.64 5.61
C LYS A 50 24.23 8.16 5.36
N THR A 51 24.42 6.85 5.18
CA THR A 51 25.75 6.26 4.93
C THR A 51 26.33 6.68 3.59
N SER A 52 25.51 6.78 2.55
CA SER A 52 25.96 7.06 1.18
C SER A 52 26.12 8.54 0.87
N THR A 53 25.32 9.41 1.49
CA THR A 53 25.29 10.84 1.17
C THR A 53 25.79 11.75 2.30
N GLY A 54 25.76 11.28 3.54
CA GLY A 54 25.99 12.09 4.73
C GLY A 54 24.75 12.88 5.18
N ASP A 55 23.67 12.91 4.40
CA ASP A 55 22.43 13.62 4.68
C ASP A 55 21.43 12.76 5.46
N ASP A 56 20.55 13.40 6.23
CA ASP A 56 19.44 12.75 6.90
C ASP A 56 18.18 12.78 6.05
N VAL A 57 17.36 11.74 6.15
CA VAL A 57 16.02 11.72 5.57
C VAL A 57 14.99 11.40 6.64
N ASP A 58 13.96 12.24 6.76
CA ASP A 58 12.79 12.03 7.60
C ASP A 58 11.63 11.53 6.72
N ILE A 59 11.17 10.28 6.94
CA ILE A 59 10.14 9.66 6.11
C ILE A 59 8.86 9.51 6.91
N ARG A 60 7.94 10.44 6.70
CA ARG A 60 6.58 10.35 7.24
C ARG A 60 5.76 9.35 6.44
N MET A 61 4.77 8.73 7.09
CA MET A 61 3.94 7.70 6.48
C MET A 61 2.45 8.02 6.61
N SER A 62 1.70 7.75 5.54
CA SER A 62 0.23 7.75 5.56
C SER A 62 -0.27 6.41 5.04
N HIS A 63 -1.09 5.72 5.84
CA HIS A 63 -1.65 4.42 5.51
C HIS A 63 -3.16 4.41 5.61
N GLY A 64 -3.84 3.71 4.71
CA GLY A 64 -5.28 3.59 4.71
C GLY A 64 -5.80 2.74 3.55
N GLY A 65 -7.10 2.69 3.34
CA GLY A 65 -7.66 2.01 2.18
C GLY A 65 -7.13 2.60 0.88
N SER A 66 -6.72 1.76 -0.08
CA SER A 66 -6.03 2.13 -1.31
C SER A 66 -6.75 3.25 -2.08
N GLY A 67 -8.05 3.10 -2.33
CA GLY A 67 -8.84 4.14 -3.02
C GLY A 67 -9.06 5.41 -2.18
N LYS A 68 -9.01 5.32 -0.84
CA LYS A 68 -9.02 6.48 0.05
C LYS A 68 -7.71 7.26 -0.07
N GLN A 69 -6.59 6.55 -0.08
CA GLN A 69 -5.26 7.17 -0.25
C GLN A 69 -5.11 7.81 -1.63
N ALA A 70 -5.55 7.13 -2.70
CA ALA A 70 -5.55 7.71 -4.05
C ALA A 70 -6.32 9.05 -4.08
N ARG A 71 -7.50 9.08 -3.47
CA ARG A 71 -8.30 10.33 -3.36
C ARG A 71 -7.57 11.40 -2.58
N ALA A 72 -7.00 11.08 -1.43
CA ALA A 72 -6.27 12.06 -0.63
C ALA A 72 -5.13 12.73 -1.43
N VAL A 73 -4.39 11.94 -2.22
CA VAL A 73 -3.32 12.47 -3.10
C VAL A 73 -3.91 13.36 -4.20
N ILE A 74 -5.00 12.95 -4.85
CA ILE A 74 -5.70 13.76 -5.86
C ILE A 74 -6.21 15.08 -5.26
N ASP A 75 -6.68 15.04 -4.01
CA ASP A 75 -7.25 16.18 -3.27
C ASP A 75 -6.18 17.07 -2.61
N GLY A 76 -4.88 16.80 -2.86
CA GLY A 76 -3.78 17.68 -2.46
C GLY A 76 -2.87 17.15 -1.34
N LEU A 77 -2.96 15.87 -0.95
CA LEU A 77 -1.94 15.29 -0.07
C LEU A 77 -0.62 15.18 -0.84
N GLU A 78 0.37 15.97 -0.44
CA GLU A 78 1.68 16.04 -1.08
C GLU A 78 2.51 14.79 -0.75
N ALA A 79 2.36 13.76 -1.59
CA ALA A 79 3.05 12.48 -1.45
C ALA A 79 4.26 12.41 -2.40
N ASP A 80 5.41 12.01 -1.88
CA ASP A 80 6.62 11.77 -2.66
C ASP A 80 6.66 10.35 -3.22
N VAL A 81 6.15 9.38 -2.46
CA VAL A 81 6.05 7.98 -2.85
C VAL A 81 4.63 7.48 -2.60
N VAL A 82 4.06 6.80 -3.59
CA VAL A 82 2.71 6.23 -3.49
C VAL A 82 2.73 4.76 -3.91
N THR A 83 2.32 3.85 -3.00
CA THR A 83 2.20 2.42 -3.29
C THR A 83 0.80 1.94 -2.92
N LEU A 84 0.00 1.60 -3.92
CA LEU A 84 -1.40 1.24 -3.75
C LEU A 84 -1.68 -0.19 -4.26
N ALA A 85 -2.85 -0.72 -3.91
CA ALA A 85 -3.20 -2.11 -4.18
C ALA A 85 -3.50 -2.43 -5.65
N LEU A 86 -3.90 -1.43 -6.44
CA LEU A 86 -4.30 -1.61 -7.83
C LEU A 86 -3.70 -0.54 -8.73
N ALA A 87 -3.33 -0.92 -9.95
CA ALA A 87 -2.92 0.01 -10.98
C ALA A 87 -3.98 1.10 -11.22
N ALA A 88 -5.28 0.74 -11.19
CA ALA A 88 -6.38 1.69 -11.37
C ALA A 88 -6.41 2.84 -10.34
N ASP A 89 -5.88 2.64 -9.14
CA ASP A 89 -5.76 3.72 -8.15
C ASP A 89 -4.63 4.69 -8.51
N ILE A 90 -3.53 4.18 -9.06
CA ILE A 90 -2.42 4.99 -9.57
C ILE A 90 -2.84 5.68 -10.88
N ASP A 91 -3.58 4.99 -11.77
CA ASP A 91 -4.15 5.59 -12.98
C ASP A 91 -5.04 6.78 -12.63
N ALA A 92 -5.85 6.67 -11.57
CA ALA A 92 -6.68 7.80 -11.12
C ALA A 92 -5.85 9.02 -10.67
N ILE A 93 -4.70 8.80 -10.02
CA ILE A 93 -3.77 9.87 -9.65
C ILE A 93 -3.15 10.50 -10.92
N ALA A 94 -2.77 9.66 -11.91
CA ALA A 94 -2.23 10.14 -13.17
C ALA A 94 -3.26 10.92 -14.00
N ASP A 95 -4.47 10.38 -14.14
CA ASP A 95 -5.48 10.91 -15.04
C ASP A 95 -6.24 12.10 -14.45
N LYS A 96 -6.65 12.01 -13.19
CA LYS A 96 -7.45 13.06 -12.52
C LYS A 96 -6.58 14.08 -11.81
N GLY A 97 -5.56 13.62 -11.08
CA GLY A 97 -4.63 14.49 -10.37
C GLY A 97 -3.59 15.15 -11.27
N LYS A 98 -3.30 14.56 -12.44
CA LYS A 98 -2.19 14.99 -13.33
C LYS A 98 -0.82 15.01 -12.65
N LEU A 99 -0.66 14.21 -11.60
CA LEU A 99 0.55 14.18 -10.76
C LEU A 99 1.60 13.17 -11.24
N LEU A 100 1.22 12.28 -12.18
CA LEU A 100 2.08 11.26 -12.76
C LEU A 100 1.92 11.22 -14.28
N PRO A 101 2.98 10.83 -15.03
CA PRO A 101 2.85 10.54 -16.46
C PRO A 101 1.89 9.37 -16.71
N ALA A 102 1.12 9.42 -17.79
CA ALA A 102 0.20 8.33 -18.18
C ALA A 102 0.90 6.97 -18.35
N LYS A 103 2.20 6.97 -18.67
CA LYS A 103 3.02 5.75 -18.81
C LYS A 103 3.81 5.41 -17.55
N TRP A 104 3.32 5.75 -16.37
CA TRP A 104 4.00 5.55 -15.07
C TRP A 104 4.46 4.10 -14.83
N GLN A 105 3.70 3.10 -15.30
CA GLN A 105 4.04 1.67 -15.17
C GLN A 105 5.40 1.31 -15.81
N LYS A 106 5.83 2.07 -16.83
CA LYS A 106 7.12 1.83 -17.51
C LYS A 106 8.33 2.45 -16.80
N ARG A 107 8.12 3.15 -15.69
CA ARG A 107 9.21 3.87 -14.99
C ARG A 107 10.11 2.96 -14.16
N LEU A 108 9.54 1.89 -13.62
CA LEU A 108 10.24 0.94 -12.76
C LEU A 108 10.04 -0.50 -13.27
N PRO A 109 10.91 -1.45 -12.88
CA PRO A 109 10.76 -2.87 -13.21
C PRO A 109 9.38 -3.43 -12.82
N ASN A 110 9.01 -4.55 -13.43
CA ASN A 110 7.77 -5.28 -13.14
C ASN A 110 6.49 -4.41 -13.22
N ASN A 111 6.43 -3.52 -14.23
CA ASN A 111 5.34 -2.54 -14.38
C ASN A 111 5.15 -1.64 -13.14
N SER A 112 6.24 -1.26 -12.49
CA SER A 112 6.25 -0.50 -11.24
C SER A 112 5.51 -1.20 -10.08
N ALA A 113 5.48 -2.54 -10.08
CA ALA A 113 4.93 -3.35 -9.01
C ALA A 113 6.07 -3.91 -8.14
N PRO A 114 6.26 -3.40 -6.91
CA PRO A 114 7.38 -3.82 -6.06
C PRO A 114 7.20 -5.22 -5.46
N TYR A 115 5.98 -5.74 -5.40
CA TYR A 115 5.64 -7.06 -4.86
C TYR A 115 4.29 -7.54 -5.40
N THR A 116 3.98 -8.82 -5.16
CA THR A 116 2.70 -9.45 -5.46
C THR A 116 2.11 -10.08 -4.20
N SER A 117 0.80 -10.35 -4.21
CA SER A 117 0.09 -11.00 -3.13
C SER A 117 -1.00 -11.91 -3.68
N THR A 118 -1.71 -12.61 -2.78
CA THR A 118 -2.84 -13.47 -3.12
C THR A 118 -3.99 -13.25 -2.14
N ILE A 119 -5.19 -13.70 -2.51
CA ILE A 119 -6.36 -13.73 -1.64
C ILE A 119 -6.44 -15.11 -0.99
N VAL A 120 -6.64 -15.11 0.33
CA VAL A 120 -6.84 -16.30 1.14
C VAL A 120 -8.09 -16.13 1.99
N LEU A 121 -8.68 -17.23 2.45
CA LEU A 121 -9.78 -17.23 3.41
C LEU A 121 -9.19 -17.44 4.81
N LEU A 122 -9.26 -16.41 5.65
CA LEU A 122 -8.86 -16.49 7.06
C LEU A 122 -10.07 -16.89 7.89
N VAL A 123 -10.07 -18.13 8.39
CA VAL A 123 -11.18 -18.69 9.19
C VAL A 123 -10.84 -18.73 10.69
N ARG A 124 -11.85 -18.85 11.53
CA ARG A 124 -11.68 -19.05 12.97
C ARG A 124 -10.85 -20.30 13.26
N LYS A 125 -10.13 -20.28 14.37
CA LYS A 125 -9.33 -21.44 14.84
C LYS A 125 -10.17 -22.71 14.83
N GLY A 126 -9.65 -23.77 14.19
CA GLY A 126 -10.33 -25.05 14.03
C GLY A 126 -11.44 -25.07 12.97
N ASN A 127 -11.65 -23.97 12.26
CA ASN A 127 -12.65 -23.86 11.17
C ASN A 127 -14.03 -24.45 11.52
N PRO A 128 -14.70 -23.97 12.58
CA PRO A 128 -15.94 -24.58 13.11
C PRO A 128 -17.11 -24.54 12.10
N LYS A 129 -17.05 -23.66 11.09
CA LYS A 129 -18.04 -23.54 10.03
C LYS A 129 -17.70 -24.35 8.78
N ASN A 130 -16.58 -25.08 8.80
CA ASN A 130 -16.13 -25.92 7.67
C ASN A 130 -16.12 -25.15 6.35
N ILE A 131 -15.40 -24.01 6.33
CA ILE A 131 -15.26 -23.11 5.17
C ILE A 131 -13.96 -23.47 4.46
N HIS A 132 -14.05 -23.91 3.20
CA HIS A 132 -12.93 -24.36 2.39
C HIS A 132 -12.83 -23.66 1.05
N ASP A 133 -13.93 -23.12 0.55
CA ASP A 133 -14.01 -22.52 -0.78
C ASP A 133 -14.98 -21.37 -0.83
N TRP A 134 -14.94 -20.60 -1.89
CA TRP A 134 -15.82 -19.46 -2.17
C TRP A 134 -17.32 -19.84 -2.13
N SER A 135 -17.66 -21.06 -2.54
CA SER A 135 -19.05 -21.56 -2.46
C SER A 135 -19.57 -21.66 -1.04
N ASP A 136 -18.70 -21.78 -0.05
CA ASP A 136 -19.11 -21.87 1.35
C ASP A 136 -19.54 -20.49 1.90
N LEU A 137 -19.01 -19.41 1.32
CA LEU A 137 -19.28 -18.04 1.75
C LEU A 137 -20.72 -17.59 1.48
N VAL A 138 -21.44 -18.29 0.60
CA VAL A 138 -22.85 -17.99 0.27
C VAL A 138 -23.85 -18.86 1.01
N ARG A 139 -23.38 -19.76 1.89
CA ARG A 139 -24.27 -20.59 2.74
C ARG A 139 -24.99 -19.72 3.76
N PRO A 140 -26.27 -20.04 4.08
CA PRO A 140 -26.98 -19.41 5.18
C PRO A 140 -26.23 -19.57 6.52
N GLY A 141 -26.18 -18.52 7.33
CA GLY A 141 -25.56 -18.54 8.65
C GLY A 141 -24.03 -18.47 8.65
N ILE A 142 -23.42 -18.16 7.51
CA ILE A 142 -22.01 -17.74 7.41
C ILE A 142 -21.95 -16.21 7.49
N SER A 143 -21.04 -15.70 8.31
CA SER A 143 -20.76 -14.26 8.43
C SER A 143 -19.39 -13.95 7.85
N VAL A 144 -19.38 -13.25 6.72
CA VAL A 144 -18.18 -12.90 5.96
C VAL A 144 -17.73 -11.48 6.32
N ILE A 145 -16.48 -11.29 6.69
CA ILE A 145 -15.89 -9.97 6.88
C ILE A 145 -15.07 -9.62 5.65
N THR A 146 -15.33 -8.47 5.08
CA THR A 146 -14.52 -7.90 3.99
C THR A 146 -14.60 -6.37 4.04
N PRO A 147 -13.53 -5.67 3.68
CA PRO A 147 -13.61 -4.21 3.65
C PRO A 147 -14.47 -3.71 2.48
N ASN A 148 -14.77 -2.42 2.50
CA ASN A 148 -15.59 -1.78 1.49
C ASN A 148 -14.81 -1.60 0.17
N PRO A 149 -15.27 -2.14 -0.97
CA PRO A 149 -14.59 -1.99 -2.25
C PRO A 149 -14.53 -0.55 -2.78
N LYS A 150 -15.35 0.37 -2.25
CA LYS A 150 -15.26 1.80 -2.59
C LYS A 150 -14.05 2.49 -1.99
N THR A 151 -13.47 1.96 -0.91
CA THR A 151 -12.35 2.56 -0.19
C THR A 151 -11.11 1.68 -0.16
N SER A 152 -11.29 0.36 -0.12
CA SER A 152 -10.22 -0.64 0.00
C SER A 152 -9.88 -1.28 -1.33
N GLY A 153 -8.60 -1.28 -1.68
CA GLY A 153 -8.11 -2.01 -2.85
C GLY A 153 -8.12 -3.51 -2.65
N GLY A 154 -7.82 -4.01 -1.43
CA GLY A 154 -7.96 -5.42 -1.09
C GLY A 154 -9.39 -5.92 -1.29
N ALA A 155 -10.40 -5.15 -0.87
CA ALA A 155 -11.80 -5.49 -1.09
C ALA A 155 -12.18 -5.55 -2.58
N ARG A 156 -11.57 -4.72 -3.43
CA ARG A 156 -11.77 -4.82 -4.89
C ARG A 156 -11.19 -6.11 -5.45
N TRP A 157 -10.02 -6.54 -4.96
CA TRP A 157 -9.48 -7.84 -5.32
C TRP A 157 -10.36 -8.98 -4.82
N ASN A 158 -10.88 -8.93 -3.57
CA ASN A 158 -11.84 -9.93 -3.06
C ASN A 158 -13.06 -10.01 -3.97
N TYR A 159 -13.65 -8.87 -4.35
CA TYR A 159 -14.79 -8.82 -5.25
C TYR A 159 -14.47 -9.44 -6.62
N LEU A 160 -13.35 -9.06 -7.23
CA LEU A 160 -12.95 -9.55 -8.55
C LEU A 160 -12.68 -11.07 -8.54
N VAL A 161 -12.02 -11.59 -7.52
CA VAL A 161 -11.75 -13.04 -7.41
C VAL A 161 -13.04 -13.81 -7.18
N ALA A 162 -13.96 -13.34 -6.32
CA ALA A 162 -15.28 -13.93 -6.13
C ALA A 162 -16.09 -13.95 -7.45
N TRP A 163 -16.04 -12.85 -8.20
CA TRP A 163 -16.68 -12.76 -9.51
C TRP A 163 -16.09 -13.77 -10.50
N VAL A 164 -14.77 -13.88 -10.60
CA VAL A 164 -14.08 -14.82 -11.49
C VAL A 164 -14.40 -16.28 -11.08
N TYR A 165 -14.41 -16.56 -9.77
CA TYR A 165 -14.83 -17.88 -9.26
C TYR A 165 -16.24 -18.22 -9.71
N ALA A 166 -17.21 -17.34 -9.47
CA ALA A 166 -18.60 -17.55 -9.86
C ALA A 166 -18.74 -17.67 -11.39
N SER A 167 -18.04 -16.86 -12.17
CA SER A 167 -18.05 -16.93 -13.64
C SER A 167 -17.56 -18.29 -14.13
N LYS A 168 -16.49 -18.84 -13.57
CA LYS A 168 -16.00 -20.17 -13.91
C LYS A 168 -16.99 -21.26 -13.49
N ARG A 169 -17.55 -21.16 -12.28
CA ARG A 169 -18.50 -22.15 -11.74
C ARG A 169 -19.79 -22.23 -12.54
N TYR A 170 -20.26 -21.10 -13.05
CA TYR A 170 -21.53 -20.99 -13.79
C TYR A 170 -21.34 -20.81 -15.30
N ASN A 171 -20.16 -21.14 -15.84
CA ASN A 171 -19.86 -21.06 -17.28
C ASN A 171 -20.21 -19.69 -17.90
N GLY A 172 -19.99 -18.60 -17.16
CA GLY A 172 -20.27 -17.24 -17.63
C GLY A 172 -21.72 -16.80 -17.60
N ASP A 173 -22.64 -17.59 -17.00
CA ASP A 173 -24.04 -17.18 -16.80
C ASP A 173 -24.12 -15.97 -15.89
N GLY A 174 -24.31 -14.77 -16.47
CA GLY A 174 -24.28 -13.51 -15.75
C GLY A 174 -25.37 -13.41 -14.66
N ALA A 175 -26.53 -14.00 -14.84
CA ALA A 175 -27.61 -13.99 -13.84
C ALA A 175 -27.20 -14.81 -12.60
N LYS A 176 -26.61 -15.98 -12.79
CA LYS A 176 -26.11 -16.82 -11.69
C LYS A 176 -24.89 -16.21 -10.99
N VAL A 177 -24.00 -15.56 -11.74
CA VAL A 177 -22.85 -14.82 -11.16
C VAL A 177 -23.35 -13.69 -10.27
N LEU A 178 -24.32 -12.90 -10.73
CA LEU A 178 -24.92 -11.82 -9.94
C LEU A 178 -25.66 -12.34 -8.70
N ASP A 179 -26.37 -13.46 -8.80
CA ASP A 179 -27.02 -14.09 -7.66
C ASP A 179 -26.02 -14.56 -6.61
N PHE A 180 -24.92 -15.19 -7.05
CA PHE A 180 -23.82 -15.57 -6.17
C PHE A 180 -23.25 -14.35 -5.42
N MET A 181 -22.94 -13.26 -6.14
CA MET A 181 -22.39 -12.05 -5.53
C MET A 181 -23.39 -11.40 -4.56
N LYS A 182 -24.69 -11.39 -4.87
CA LYS A 182 -25.73 -10.91 -3.96
C LYS A 182 -25.77 -11.73 -2.67
N LYS A 183 -25.73 -13.06 -2.77
CA LYS A 183 -25.69 -13.96 -1.60
C LYS A 183 -24.42 -13.76 -0.77
N LEU A 184 -23.28 -13.63 -1.41
CA LEU A 184 -22.01 -13.35 -0.72
C LEU A 184 -22.10 -12.06 0.09
N TYR A 185 -22.55 -10.96 -0.52
CA TYR A 185 -22.64 -9.67 0.16
C TYR A 185 -23.81 -9.58 1.15
N ALA A 186 -24.84 -10.41 1.01
CA ALA A 186 -25.89 -10.55 2.04
C ALA A 186 -25.33 -11.16 3.35
N ASN A 187 -24.25 -11.93 3.26
CA ASN A 187 -23.56 -12.52 4.40
C ASN A 187 -22.50 -11.58 5.01
N VAL A 188 -22.35 -10.35 4.52
CA VAL A 188 -21.37 -9.37 5.00
C VAL A 188 -22.02 -8.37 5.95
N PRO A 189 -21.89 -8.52 7.28
CA PRO A 189 -22.55 -7.64 8.25
C PRO A 189 -21.85 -6.29 8.42
N VAL A 190 -20.54 -6.21 8.10
CA VAL A 190 -19.69 -5.03 8.28
C VAL A 190 -18.82 -4.82 7.07
N LEU A 191 -18.75 -3.58 6.58
CA LEU A 191 -17.86 -3.13 5.52
C LEU A 191 -16.88 -2.09 6.09
N ASP A 192 -15.75 -2.56 6.59
CA ASP A 192 -14.68 -1.70 7.10
C ASP A 192 -14.03 -0.86 6.00
N THR A 193 -13.40 0.25 6.35
CA THR A 193 -12.78 1.15 5.36
C THR A 193 -11.53 0.59 4.68
N GLY A 194 -10.87 -0.39 5.31
CA GLY A 194 -9.63 -1.01 4.83
C GLY A 194 -9.38 -2.37 5.46
N ALA A 195 -8.36 -3.08 4.99
CA ALA A 195 -8.04 -4.44 5.40
C ALA A 195 -7.74 -4.57 6.90
N ARG A 196 -7.02 -3.61 7.49
CA ARG A 196 -6.74 -3.61 8.93
C ARG A 196 -8.03 -3.54 9.77
N GLY A 197 -9.00 -2.71 9.37
CA GLY A 197 -10.31 -2.66 10.04
C GLY A 197 -11.01 -4.01 10.03
N SER A 198 -10.99 -4.71 8.90
CA SER A 198 -11.59 -6.04 8.78
C SER A 198 -10.86 -7.10 9.62
N THR A 199 -9.53 -7.04 9.69
CA THR A 199 -8.76 -7.89 10.60
C THR A 199 -9.14 -7.63 12.05
N THR A 200 -9.19 -6.36 12.49
CA THR A 200 -9.64 -5.97 13.84
C THR A 200 -11.07 -6.44 14.11
N THR A 201 -11.97 -6.33 13.12
CA THR A 201 -13.36 -6.79 13.26
C THR A 201 -13.42 -8.31 13.46
N LEU A 202 -12.66 -9.09 12.70
CA LEU A 202 -12.60 -10.53 12.89
C LEU A 202 -11.85 -10.89 14.20
N GLU A 203 -10.59 -10.49 14.35
CA GLU A 203 -9.70 -11.01 15.39
C GLU A 203 -9.97 -10.42 16.78
N GLU A 204 -10.13 -9.10 16.88
CA GLU A 204 -10.23 -8.42 18.17
C GLU A 204 -11.68 -8.31 18.65
N ARG A 205 -12.62 -8.01 17.75
CA ARG A 205 -14.03 -7.85 18.10
C ARG A 205 -14.82 -9.15 18.07
N GLY A 206 -14.26 -10.23 17.56
CA GLY A 206 -14.89 -11.54 17.49
C GLY A 206 -16.08 -11.63 16.52
N ILE A 207 -16.22 -10.68 15.58
CA ILE A 207 -17.33 -10.62 14.62
C ILE A 207 -16.95 -11.36 13.33
N GLY A 208 -17.86 -12.19 12.81
CA GLY A 208 -17.69 -12.93 11.56
C GLY A 208 -17.07 -14.33 11.76
N ASP A 209 -17.18 -15.14 10.73
CA ASP A 209 -16.67 -16.52 10.66
C ASP A 209 -15.42 -16.62 9.79
N VAL A 210 -15.31 -15.74 8.79
CA VAL A 210 -14.24 -15.72 7.78
C VAL A 210 -13.98 -14.29 7.29
N LEU A 211 -12.71 -13.99 7.02
CA LEU A 211 -12.22 -12.77 6.38
C LEU A 211 -11.62 -13.14 5.03
#